data_bf533e5276cad0fab7099b88cc59e7e4
#
_entry.id   bf533e5276cad0fab7099b88cc59e7e4
#
_cell.length_a   1.000
_cell.length_b   1.000
_cell.length_c   1.000
_cell.angle_alpha   90.00
_cell.angle_beta   90.00
_cell.angle_gamma   90.00
#
_symmetry.space_group_name_H-M   'P 1'
#
loop_
_entity.id
_entity.type
_entity.pdbx_description
1 polymer ?
#
loop_
_entity_poly.entity_id
_entity_poly.type
_entity_poly.pdbx_seq_one_letter_code
_entity_poly.pdbx_strand_id
1 'polypeptide(L)'
;MDSSDKNAGRQGDRPDERRQGRRRFLKQAGAAPAFLLAAGSEPQKEAKLPQIQLGPHRISRLICGANPFNAGSHLSVFVNCEMKRYYTPERILQTLRRCHEVGINCWASGRQNYDLNQRLLDGGVKMHYLGAATMSTYALLSEMAKTGVIGVAHHGETTDRLFKQGRLDEARDFFKRVHDAGMLAGVGTHIADVVDAVESKDWEVDYYMTCVYERHRSAAELERLLGQAPIPVGEVYLPLDPPRMFKSIQQTKRPCLAFKILAAGRLSERREWVAQAFRDTFAGIKPS
;
A
#
# COMPACT_ATOMS: atom_id res chain seq x y z
N MET A 1 1.45 14.35 79.86
CA MET A 1 0.58 13.19 80.00
C MET A 1 0.71 12.43 78.70
N ASP A 2 1.62 11.55 78.65
CA ASP A 2 1.59 10.13 79.05
C ASP A 2 0.76 9.33 78.02
N SER A 3 1.14 8.30 77.35
CA SER A 3 2.20 7.32 77.48
C SER A 3 2.18 6.48 76.18
N SER A 4 3.32 6.15 75.67
CA SER A 4 3.83 4.78 75.43
C SER A 4 2.84 3.72 74.94
N ASP A 5 3.06 3.02 73.84
CA ASP A 5 3.80 1.77 73.91
C ASP A 5 4.19 1.21 72.51
N LYS A 6 5.30 0.51 72.55
CA LYS A 6 5.99 -0.19 71.46
C LYS A 6 5.22 -1.42 70.98
N ASN A 7 5.25 -1.73 69.71
CA ASN A 7 5.51 -3.12 69.41
C ASN A 7 6.21 -3.29 68.03
N ALA A 8 7.38 -3.86 68.08
CA ALA A 8 8.20 -4.24 66.93
C ALA A 8 7.73 -5.61 66.44
N GLY A 9 7.27 -5.70 65.23
CA GLY A 9 6.95 -6.93 64.52
C GLY A 9 7.87 -7.16 63.33
N ARG A 10 8.73 -8.14 63.43
CA ARG A 10 9.71 -8.61 62.44
C ARG A 10 9.05 -8.85 61.08
N GLN A 11 9.51 -8.18 60.06
CA GLN A 11 9.30 -8.57 58.66
C GLN A 11 10.27 -9.68 58.28
N GLY A 12 9.74 -10.89 58.14
CA GLY A 12 10.45 -12.01 57.56
C GLY A 12 10.58 -11.85 56.06
N ASP A 13 11.79 -11.94 55.61
CA ASP A 13 12.20 -12.05 54.20
C ASP A 13 11.48 -13.21 53.51
N ARG A 14 10.67 -12.95 52.52
CA ARG A 14 10.15 -13.97 51.58
C ARG A 14 10.98 -13.97 50.32
N PRO A 15 11.75 -15.03 50.04
CA PRO A 15 12.54 -15.08 48.81
C PRO A 15 11.67 -15.37 47.59
N ASP A 16 11.76 -14.50 46.66
CA ASP A 16 11.84 -14.64 45.20
C ASP A 16 11.03 -15.78 44.51
N GLU A 17 9.73 -15.84 44.74
CA GLU A 17 8.83 -16.69 43.93
C GLU A 17 8.67 -16.24 42.49
N ARG A 18 8.97 -14.98 42.17
CA ARG A 18 8.88 -14.47 40.80
C ARG A 18 10.02 -14.90 39.88
N ARG A 19 11.19 -15.23 40.42
CA ARG A 19 12.32 -15.75 39.62
C ARG A 19 12.18 -17.24 39.29
N GLN A 20 11.48 -18.00 40.10
CA GLN A 20 11.25 -19.44 39.84
C GLN A 20 10.19 -19.66 38.75
N GLY A 21 9.16 -18.82 38.66
CA GLY A 21 8.15 -18.91 37.61
C GLY A 21 8.71 -18.69 36.19
N ARG A 22 9.61 -17.72 35.99
CA ARG A 22 10.25 -17.45 34.69
C ARG A 22 11.19 -18.58 34.25
N ARG A 23 11.95 -19.18 35.17
CA ARG A 23 12.84 -20.31 34.83
C ARG A 23 12.05 -21.60 34.53
N ARG A 24 10.89 -21.79 35.12
CA ARG A 24 10.02 -22.95 34.84
C ARG A 24 9.33 -22.84 33.50
N PHE A 25 8.90 -21.63 33.11
CA PHE A 25 8.31 -21.36 31.80
C PHE A 25 9.31 -21.56 30.65
N LEU A 26 10.55 -21.11 30.81
CA LEU A 26 11.60 -21.29 29.79
C LEU A 26 12.07 -22.77 29.69
N LYS A 27 11.97 -23.57 30.72
CA LYS A 27 12.28 -25.01 30.68
C LYS A 27 11.15 -25.85 30.04
N GLN A 28 9.91 -25.40 30.09
CA GLN A 28 8.78 -26.07 29.43
C GLN A 28 8.64 -25.72 27.97
N ALA A 29 9.21 -24.59 27.50
CA ALA A 29 9.23 -24.21 26.09
C ALA A 29 10.30 -24.97 25.26
N GLY A 30 11.18 -25.73 25.90
CA GLY A 30 12.29 -26.46 25.26
C GLY A 30 12.05 -27.95 24.97
N ALA A 31 10.89 -28.51 25.33
CA ALA A 31 10.57 -29.91 25.06
C ALA A 31 9.40 -30.02 24.08
N ALA A 32 9.65 -29.68 22.81
CA ALA A 32 8.76 -30.08 21.72
C ALA A 32 9.05 -31.57 21.41
N PRO A 33 8.06 -32.46 21.41
CA PRO A 33 8.27 -33.81 20.90
C PRO A 33 8.61 -33.75 19.41
N ALA A 34 9.69 -34.40 19.01
CA ALA A 34 10.02 -34.66 17.63
C ALA A 34 8.93 -35.57 17.02
N PHE A 35 7.88 -34.98 16.48
CA PHE A 35 7.00 -35.71 15.58
C PHE A 35 7.73 -35.89 14.25
N LEU A 36 8.05 -37.14 13.95
CA LEU A 36 8.44 -37.58 12.61
C LEU A 36 7.33 -37.18 11.64
N LEU A 37 7.53 -36.12 10.89
CA LEU A 37 6.80 -35.79 9.67
C LEU A 37 7.47 -36.56 8.51
N ALA A 38 7.22 -37.86 8.42
CA ALA A 38 7.29 -38.58 7.17
C ALA A 38 5.90 -38.54 6.54
N ALA A 39 5.53 -37.39 6.00
CA ALA A 39 4.51 -37.30 4.97
C ALA A 39 5.22 -36.62 3.79
N GLY A 40 5.47 -37.39 2.75
CA GLY A 40 5.94 -36.86 1.47
C GLY A 40 4.94 -35.83 0.98
N SER A 41 5.19 -34.55 1.25
CA SER A 41 4.54 -33.49 0.52
C SER A 41 5.10 -33.57 -0.91
N GLU A 42 4.26 -34.00 -1.84
CA GLU A 42 4.53 -33.71 -3.26
C GLU A 42 4.96 -32.25 -3.35
N PRO A 43 5.98 -31.92 -4.17
CA PRO A 43 6.38 -30.54 -4.35
C PRO A 43 5.15 -29.79 -4.86
N GLN A 44 4.55 -28.95 -4.01
CA GLN A 44 3.48 -28.06 -4.40
C GLN A 44 4.03 -27.28 -5.59
N LYS A 45 3.47 -27.53 -6.79
CA LYS A 45 3.78 -26.79 -7.99
C LYS A 45 3.65 -25.32 -7.60
N GLU A 46 4.77 -24.59 -7.59
CA GLU A 46 4.74 -23.16 -7.25
C GLU A 46 3.70 -22.50 -8.14
N ALA A 47 2.59 -22.09 -7.53
CA ALA A 47 1.52 -21.46 -8.28
C ALA A 47 2.04 -20.12 -8.79
N LYS A 48 2.31 -20.03 -10.08
CA LYS A 48 2.75 -18.80 -10.71
C LYS A 48 1.70 -17.73 -10.44
N LEU A 49 2.15 -16.55 -9.97
CA LEU A 49 1.25 -15.43 -9.76
C LEU A 49 0.49 -15.11 -11.06
N PRO A 50 -0.83 -14.89 -10.98
CA PRO A 50 -1.60 -14.45 -12.13
C PRO A 50 -1.02 -13.18 -12.73
N GLN A 51 -1.07 -13.05 -14.04
CA GLN A 51 -0.63 -11.87 -14.77
C GLN A 51 -1.81 -11.24 -15.50
N ILE A 52 -1.72 -9.94 -15.70
CA ILE A 52 -2.67 -9.15 -16.48
C ILE A 52 -1.95 -8.46 -17.64
N GLN A 53 -2.71 -8.10 -18.66
CA GLN A 53 -2.20 -7.26 -19.76
C GLN A 53 -2.40 -5.78 -19.42
N LEU A 54 -1.33 -5.00 -19.49
CA LEU A 54 -1.34 -3.55 -19.33
C LEU A 54 -0.68 -2.91 -20.56
N GLY A 55 -1.48 -2.48 -21.52
CA GLY A 55 -0.96 -2.11 -22.85
C GLY A 55 -0.17 -3.27 -23.45
N PRO A 56 1.07 -3.05 -23.95
CA PRO A 56 1.92 -4.12 -24.48
C PRO A 56 2.61 -4.96 -23.40
N HIS A 57 2.46 -4.63 -22.12
CA HIS A 57 3.21 -5.25 -21.02
C HIS A 57 2.40 -6.31 -20.29
N ARG A 58 3.02 -7.44 -19.99
CA ARG A 58 2.47 -8.46 -19.08
C ARG A 58 3.02 -8.23 -17.68
N ILE A 59 2.16 -7.77 -16.78
CA ILE A 59 2.53 -7.51 -15.38
C ILE A 59 1.85 -8.49 -14.44
N SER A 60 2.47 -8.76 -13.32
CA SER A 60 1.85 -9.56 -12.25
C SER A 60 0.61 -8.85 -11.72
N ARG A 61 -0.44 -9.61 -11.43
CA ARG A 61 -1.67 -9.08 -10.83
C ARG A 61 -1.45 -8.43 -9.46
N LEU A 62 -0.38 -8.81 -8.78
CA LEU A 62 0.11 -8.14 -7.56
C LEU A 62 1.28 -7.21 -7.92
N ILE A 63 1.21 -5.95 -7.47
CA ILE A 63 2.19 -4.90 -7.75
C ILE A 63 2.77 -4.41 -6.42
N CYS A 64 4.08 -4.24 -6.35
CA CYS A 64 4.74 -3.69 -5.17
C CYS A 64 4.58 -2.16 -5.12
N GLY A 65 3.88 -1.63 -4.11
CA GLY A 65 3.78 -0.19 -3.87
C GLY A 65 4.94 0.33 -3.02
N ALA A 66 5.33 1.59 -3.22
CA ALA A 66 6.52 2.17 -2.62
C ALA A 66 6.26 3.15 -1.46
N ASN A 67 5.04 3.33 -0.99
CA ASN A 67 4.78 4.25 0.12
C ASN A 67 5.63 3.95 1.37
N PRO A 68 5.81 2.69 1.82
CA PRO A 68 6.70 2.40 2.93
C PRO A 68 8.17 2.78 2.66
N PHE A 69 8.64 2.61 1.43
CA PHE A 69 10.01 2.96 1.02
C PHE A 69 10.28 4.46 1.12
N ASN A 70 9.25 5.26 0.91
CA ASN A 70 9.29 6.72 0.88
C ASN A 70 8.83 7.36 2.20
N ALA A 71 8.71 6.59 3.28
CA ALA A 71 8.18 7.05 4.57
C ALA A 71 6.78 7.69 4.46
N GLY A 72 5.94 7.19 3.55
CA GLY A 72 4.57 7.66 3.30
C GLY A 72 3.55 6.78 4.01
N SER A 73 3.53 6.74 5.34
CA SER A 73 2.63 5.85 6.08
C SER A 73 1.16 6.26 6.00
N HIS A 74 0.87 7.54 5.83
CA HIS A 74 -0.48 8.12 6.00
C HIS A 74 -1.09 7.87 7.40
N LEU A 75 -0.26 7.60 8.40
CA LEU A 75 -0.66 7.37 9.79
C LEU A 75 -0.12 8.48 10.70
N SER A 76 1.18 8.53 10.88
CA SER A 76 1.83 9.52 11.72
C SER A 76 3.28 9.77 11.34
N VAL A 77 3.83 10.90 11.81
CA VAL A 77 5.25 11.22 11.66
C VAL A 77 6.16 10.17 12.32
N PHE A 78 5.72 9.56 13.41
CA PHE A 78 6.48 8.51 14.10
C PHE A 78 6.64 7.28 13.23
N VAL A 79 5.54 6.81 12.62
CA VAL A 79 5.58 5.68 11.68
C VAL A 79 6.44 6.02 10.45
N ASN A 80 6.36 7.25 9.94
CA ASN A 80 7.23 7.71 8.85
C ASN A 80 8.72 7.65 9.23
N CYS A 81 9.08 8.06 10.44
CA CYS A 81 10.46 7.96 10.93
C CYS A 81 10.94 6.50 11.01
N GLU A 82 10.11 5.60 11.51
CA GLU A 82 10.44 4.17 11.55
C GLU A 82 10.58 3.55 10.16
N MET A 83 9.69 3.88 9.21
CA MET A 83 9.81 3.47 7.82
C MET A 83 11.12 3.95 7.21
N LYS A 84 11.49 5.22 7.42
CA LYS A 84 12.74 5.82 6.91
C LYS A 84 13.99 5.14 7.48
N ARG A 85 13.96 4.76 8.76
CA ARG A 85 15.07 4.01 9.40
C ARG A 85 15.18 2.59 8.87
N TYR A 86 14.03 1.94 8.64
CA TYR A 86 14.00 0.55 8.20
C TYR A 86 14.36 0.39 6.73
N TYR A 87 13.81 1.21 5.85
CA TYR A 87 13.99 1.10 4.39
C TYR A 87 15.19 1.92 3.91
N THR A 88 16.40 1.37 4.12
CA THR A 88 17.60 1.86 3.42
C THR A 88 17.53 1.47 1.93
N PRO A 89 18.30 2.12 1.03
CA PRO A 89 18.40 1.73 -0.37
C PRO A 89 18.63 0.23 -0.58
N GLU A 90 19.51 -0.37 0.22
CA GLU A 90 19.85 -1.80 0.16
C GLU A 90 18.65 -2.68 0.54
N ARG A 91 17.91 -2.32 1.58
CA ARG A 91 16.70 -3.05 1.98
C ARG A 91 15.56 -2.92 0.97
N ILE A 92 15.43 -1.76 0.33
CA ILE A 92 14.47 -1.58 -0.77
C ILE A 92 14.82 -2.53 -1.92
N LEU A 93 16.08 -2.54 -2.35
CA LEU A 93 16.55 -3.45 -3.41
C LEU A 93 16.36 -4.93 -3.03
N GLN A 94 16.66 -5.30 -1.78
CA GLN A 94 16.43 -6.65 -1.28
C GLN A 94 14.94 -7.02 -1.32
N THR A 95 14.06 -6.10 -0.92
CA THR A 95 12.60 -6.30 -0.96
C THR A 95 12.11 -6.49 -2.40
N LEU A 96 12.59 -5.66 -3.33
CA LEU A 96 12.20 -5.75 -4.75
C LEU A 96 12.72 -7.05 -5.40
N ARG A 97 13.95 -7.49 -5.07
CA ARG A 97 14.45 -8.80 -5.49
C ARG A 97 13.57 -9.93 -4.97
N ARG A 98 13.17 -9.86 -3.69
CA ARG A 98 12.24 -10.85 -3.13
C ARG A 98 10.86 -10.82 -3.79
N CYS A 99 10.35 -9.65 -4.12
CA CYS A 99 9.13 -9.52 -4.93
C CYS A 99 9.28 -10.24 -6.27
N HIS A 100 10.37 -10.01 -6.97
CA HIS A 100 10.65 -10.64 -8.26
C HIS A 100 10.77 -12.18 -8.15
N GLU A 101 11.46 -12.68 -7.13
CA GLU A 101 11.62 -14.13 -6.86
C GLU A 101 10.26 -14.84 -6.68
N VAL A 102 9.28 -14.18 -6.06
CA VAL A 102 7.93 -14.74 -5.89
C VAL A 102 6.99 -14.41 -7.05
N GLY A 103 7.50 -13.87 -8.17
CA GLY A 103 6.76 -13.64 -9.39
C GLY A 103 6.09 -12.25 -9.50
N ILE A 104 6.34 -11.33 -8.58
CA ILE A 104 5.91 -9.92 -8.71
C ILE A 104 6.92 -9.22 -9.62
N ASN A 105 6.50 -8.87 -10.84
CA ASN A 105 7.36 -8.26 -11.86
C ASN A 105 7.05 -6.78 -12.13
N CYS A 106 6.26 -6.14 -11.27
CA CYS A 106 5.91 -4.72 -11.40
C CYS A 106 5.94 -4.04 -10.04
N TRP A 107 6.43 -2.80 -10.00
CA TRP A 107 6.32 -1.95 -8.84
C TRP A 107 5.94 -0.52 -9.22
N ALA A 108 5.31 0.20 -8.29
CA ALA A 108 4.80 1.53 -8.52
C ALA A 108 5.41 2.51 -7.51
N SER A 109 6.02 3.60 -8.01
CA SER A 109 6.65 4.61 -7.17
C SER A 109 6.70 5.98 -7.86
N GLY A 110 7.20 6.98 -7.13
CA GLY A 110 7.52 8.29 -7.66
C GLY A 110 8.97 8.40 -8.17
N ARG A 111 9.28 9.54 -8.76
CA ARG A 111 10.60 9.86 -9.36
C ARG A 111 11.79 9.62 -8.41
N GLN A 112 11.61 9.81 -7.12
CA GLN A 112 12.65 9.65 -6.10
C GLN A 112 13.28 8.26 -6.03
N ASN A 113 12.71 7.26 -6.71
CA ASN A 113 13.21 5.90 -6.74
C ASN A 113 13.75 5.47 -8.12
N TYR A 114 13.93 6.37 -9.08
CA TYR A 114 14.46 6.01 -10.41
C TYR A 114 15.87 5.44 -10.34
N ASP A 115 16.76 6.01 -9.52
CA ASP A 115 18.11 5.47 -9.32
C ASP A 115 18.08 4.05 -8.76
N LEU A 116 17.13 3.76 -7.86
CA LEU A 116 16.96 2.41 -7.33
C LEU A 116 16.43 1.44 -8.39
N ASN A 117 15.54 1.92 -9.28
CA ASN A 117 15.08 1.12 -10.41
C ASN A 117 16.25 0.79 -11.35
N GLN A 118 17.08 1.77 -11.68
CA GLN A 118 18.27 1.54 -12.51
C GLN A 118 19.21 0.54 -11.88
N ARG A 119 19.54 0.70 -10.59
CA ARG A 119 20.38 -0.26 -9.84
C ARG A 119 19.79 -1.67 -9.80
N LEU A 120 18.47 -1.80 -9.81
CA LEU A 120 17.80 -3.09 -9.87
C LEU A 120 17.99 -3.75 -11.24
N LEU A 121 17.80 -2.96 -12.32
CA LEU A 121 18.00 -3.40 -13.70
C LEU A 121 19.47 -3.79 -13.98
N ASP A 122 20.42 -2.97 -13.55
CA ASP A 122 21.86 -3.25 -13.65
C ASP A 122 22.27 -4.53 -12.91
N GLY A 123 21.56 -4.83 -11.83
CA GLY A 123 21.69 -6.09 -11.08
C GLY A 123 20.99 -7.30 -11.72
N GLY A 124 20.48 -7.16 -12.96
CA GLY A 124 19.84 -8.23 -13.73
C GLY A 124 18.39 -8.54 -13.35
N VAL A 125 17.78 -7.77 -12.46
CA VAL A 125 16.38 -7.96 -12.04
C VAL A 125 15.46 -7.07 -12.87
N LYS A 126 14.71 -7.68 -13.79
CA LYS A 126 13.80 -6.97 -14.69
C LYS A 126 12.41 -6.85 -14.05
N MET A 127 12.08 -5.66 -13.59
CA MET A 127 10.75 -5.30 -13.12
C MET A 127 10.21 -4.11 -13.92
N HIS A 128 8.92 -4.16 -14.25
CA HIS A 128 8.22 -3.01 -14.79
C HIS A 128 8.07 -1.92 -13.75
N TYR A 129 8.15 -0.66 -14.17
CA TYR A 129 8.01 0.49 -13.29
C TYR A 129 6.83 1.37 -13.73
N LEU A 130 5.92 1.63 -12.79
CA LEU A 130 4.82 2.59 -12.97
C LEU A 130 5.12 3.86 -12.17
N GLY A 131 5.05 5.00 -12.85
CA GLY A 131 5.27 6.31 -12.28
C GLY A 131 3.95 7.02 -11.89
N ALA A 132 4.09 8.08 -11.10
CA ALA A 132 3.03 9.07 -10.89
C ALA A 132 3.61 10.46 -11.08
N ALA A 133 2.88 11.34 -11.76
CA ALA A 133 3.32 12.69 -12.09
C ALA A 133 2.16 13.68 -12.08
N THR A 134 2.48 14.95 -12.21
CA THR A 134 1.52 16.04 -12.34
C THR A 134 1.92 16.94 -13.51
N MET A 135 1.08 17.90 -13.85
CA MET A 135 1.38 18.89 -14.87
C MET A 135 2.70 19.64 -14.64
N SER A 136 3.09 19.84 -13.38
CA SER A 136 4.37 20.48 -13.04
C SER A 136 5.61 19.66 -13.41
N THR A 137 5.44 18.40 -13.78
CA THR A 137 6.52 17.48 -14.13
C THR A 137 6.57 17.12 -15.62
N TYR A 138 5.87 17.85 -16.48
CA TYR A 138 5.86 17.59 -17.94
C TYR A 138 7.25 17.54 -18.56
N ALA A 139 8.13 18.44 -18.17
CA ALA A 139 9.51 18.48 -18.68
C ALA A 139 10.31 17.18 -18.38
N LEU A 140 9.84 16.37 -17.46
CA LEU A 140 10.51 15.15 -17.00
C LEU A 140 9.98 13.88 -17.68
N LEU A 141 8.89 13.94 -18.43
CA LEU A 141 8.28 12.75 -19.04
C LEU A 141 9.24 12.01 -19.99
N SER A 142 10.00 12.75 -20.79
CA SER A 142 11.01 12.15 -21.69
C SER A 142 12.16 11.48 -20.92
N GLU A 143 12.56 12.02 -19.76
CA GLU A 143 13.54 11.40 -18.88
C GLU A 143 12.97 10.11 -18.25
N MET A 144 11.71 10.18 -17.81
CA MET A 144 11.02 9.03 -17.24
C MET A 144 10.95 7.86 -18.22
N ALA A 145 10.61 8.12 -19.48
CA ALA A 145 10.60 7.09 -20.52
C ALA A 145 11.97 6.41 -20.70
N LYS A 146 13.07 7.18 -20.63
CA LYS A 146 14.44 6.64 -20.74
C LYS A 146 14.85 5.78 -19.54
N THR A 147 14.23 5.93 -18.39
CA THR A 147 14.50 5.13 -17.17
C THR A 147 13.69 3.83 -17.07
N GLY A 148 13.02 3.41 -18.14
CA GLY A 148 12.26 2.16 -18.19
C GLY A 148 10.88 2.24 -17.51
N VAL A 149 10.35 3.44 -17.30
CA VAL A 149 8.98 3.65 -16.86
C VAL A 149 8.03 3.25 -17.99
N ILE A 150 7.13 2.29 -17.74
CA ILE A 150 6.20 1.79 -18.74
C ILE A 150 4.87 2.57 -18.79
N GLY A 151 4.55 3.30 -17.72
CA GLY A 151 3.33 4.09 -17.64
C GLY A 151 3.39 5.11 -16.52
N VAL A 152 2.70 6.22 -16.70
CA VAL A 152 2.64 7.33 -15.73
C VAL A 152 1.19 7.70 -15.47
N ALA A 153 0.77 7.61 -14.20
CA ALA A 153 -0.53 8.09 -13.78
C ALA A 153 -0.49 9.56 -13.38
N HIS A 154 -1.51 10.32 -13.77
CA HIS A 154 -1.76 11.62 -13.17
C HIS A 154 -2.01 11.45 -11.67
N HIS A 155 -1.27 12.18 -10.84
CA HIS A 155 -1.21 11.91 -9.39
C HIS A 155 -2.58 12.10 -8.73
N GLY A 156 -3.06 11.07 -8.02
CA GLY A 156 -4.43 10.97 -7.52
C GLY A 156 -4.88 12.17 -6.68
N GLU A 157 -4.02 12.70 -5.82
CA GLU A 157 -4.34 13.88 -5.01
C GLU A 157 -4.59 15.14 -5.88
N THR A 158 -3.83 15.28 -6.96
CA THR A 158 -4.04 16.38 -7.91
C THR A 158 -5.31 16.17 -8.73
N THR A 159 -5.55 14.94 -9.20
CA THR A 159 -6.78 14.58 -9.92
C THR A 159 -8.02 14.87 -9.08
N ASP A 160 -8.03 14.40 -7.84
CA ASP A 160 -9.16 14.57 -6.92
C ASP A 160 -9.43 16.04 -6.60
N ARG A 161 -8.37 16.84 -6.42
CA ARG A 161 -8.49 18.27 -6.21
C ARG A 161 -9.08 18.99 -7.43
N LEU A 162 -8.61 18.67 -8.65
CA LEU A 162 -9.17 19.22 -9.87
C LEU A 162 -10.63 18.83 -10.05
N PHE A 163 -10.99 17.60 -9.76
CA PHE A 163 -12.37 17.13 -9.81
C PHE A 163 -13.29 17.92 -8.84
N LYS A 164 -12.87 18.03 -7.57
CA LYS A 164 -13.64 18.79 -6.55
C LYS A 164 -13.80 20.27 -6.89
N GLN A 165 -12.90 20.82 -7.70
CA GLN A 165 -12.94 22.20 -8.18
C GLN A 165 -13.72 22.38 -9.50
N GLY A 166 -14.26 21.31 -10.09
CA GLY A 166 -14.89 21.37 -11.42
C GLY A 166 -13.89 21.62 -12.58
N ARG A 167 -12.60 21.37 -12.33
CA ARG A 167 -11.49 21.66 -13.26
C ARG A 167 -10.81 20.41 -13.79
N LEU A 168 -11.49 19.29 -13.79
CA LEU A 168 -10.89 17.99 -14.18
C LEU A 168 -10.33 18.02 -15.62
N ASP A 169 -10.93 18.82 -16.51
CA ASP A 169 -10.51 18.95 -17.92
C ASP A 169 -9.06 19.45 -18.08
N GLU A 170 -8.50 20.12 -17.07
CA GLU A 170 -7.11 20.54 -17.08
C GLU A 170 -6.11 19.36 -17.08
N ALA A 171 -6.55 18.16 -16.65
CA ALA A 171 -5.72 16.97 -16.69
C ALA A 171 -5.63 16.35 -18.11
N ARG A 172 -6.48 16.76 -19.08
CA ARG A 172 -6.54 16.13 -20.41
C ARG A 172 -5.20 16.17 -21.17
N ASP A 173 -4.54 17.32 -21.16
CA ASP A 173 -3.25 17.50 -21.88
C ASP A 173 -2.15 16.59 -21.30
N PHE A 174 -2.23 16.22 -20.04
CA PHE A 174 -1.29 15.30 -19.39
C PHE A 174 -1.25 13.94 -20.09
N PHE A 175 -2.40 13.36 -20.40
CA PHE A 175 -2.48 12.02 -21.02
C PHE A 175 -1.84 11.99 -22.38
N LYS A 176 -2.15 13.01 -23.21
CA LYS A 176 -1.52 13.16 -24.52
C LYS A 176 0.02 13.24 -24.39
N ARG A 177 0.54 14.06 -23.48
CA ARG A 177 1.99 14.21 -23.29
C ARG A 177 2.67 12.93 -22.80
N VAL A 178 1.98 12.12 -22.01
CA VAL A 178 2.50 10.81 -21.58
C VAL A 178 2.59 9.87 -22.79
N HIS A 179 1.58 9.84 -23.65
CA HIS A 179 1.59 9.06 -24.89
C HIS A 179 2.67 9.56 -25.86
N ASP A 180 2.81 10.87 -26.06
CA ASP A 180 3.85 11.47 -26.89
C ASP A 180 5.27 11.08 -26.41
N ALA A 181 5.42 10.80 -25.12
CA ALA A 181 6.66 10.29 -24.54
C ALA A 181 6.81 8.75 -24.61
N GLY A 182 5.87 8.04 -25.24
CA GLY A 182 5.91 6.60 -25.47
C GLY A 182 5.52 5.74 -24.26
N MET A 183 4.80 6.29 -23.29
CA MET A 183 4.37 5.59 -22.08
C MET A 183 2.84 5.48 -22.01
N LEU A 184 2.35 4.52 -21.21
CA LEU A 184 0.93 4.38 -20.92
C LEU A 184 0.46 5.51 -20.00
N ALA A 185 -0.67 6.12 -20.33
CA ALA A 185 -1.26 7.20 -19.56
C ALA A 185 -2.30 6.67 -18.56
N GLY A 186 -2.09 6.96 -17.27
CA GLY A 186 -2.97 6.53 -16.20
C GLY A 186 -3.65 7.68 -15.47
N VAL A 187 -4.76 7.37 -14.79
CA VAL A 187 -5.45 8.25 -13.85
C VAL A 187 -5.34 7.69 -12.45
N GLY A 188 -4.70 8.43 -11.55
CA GLY A 188 -4.74 8.15 -10.11
C GLY A 188 -5.93 8.86 -9.46
N THR A 189 -6.64 8.20 -8.56
CA THR A 189 -7.75 8.81 -7.80
C THR A 189 -8.06 8.07 -6.50
N HIS A 190 -8.63 8.79 -5.54
CA HIS A 190 -9.22 8.27 -4.29
C HIS A 190 -10.75 8.42 -4.28
N ILE A 191 -11.36 8.87 -5.37
CA ILE A 191 -12.78 9.17 -5.48
C ILE A 191 -13.37 8.32 -6.61
N ALA A 192 -14.38 7.50 -6.31
CA ALA A 192 -15.01 6.62 -7.29
C ALA A 192 -15.62 7.42 -8.47
N ASP A 193 -16.26 8.54 -8.17
CA ASP A 193 -16.92 9.39 -9.17
C ASP A 193 -15.94 10.00 -10.20
N VAL A 194 -14.65 10.08 -9.87
CA VAL A 194 -13.59 10.50 -10.83
C VAL A 194 -13.44 9.49 -11.96
N VAL A 195 -13.54 8.19 -11.66
CA VAL A 195 -13.46 7.14 -12.69
C VAL A 195 -14.62 7.31 -13.67
N ASP A 196 -15.83 7.47 -13.16
CA ASP A 196 -17.02 7.65 -13.98
C ASP A 196 -16.95 8.96 -14.79
N ALA A 197 -16.45 10.04 -14.19
CA ALA A 197 -16.27 11.32 -14.87
C ALA A 197 -15.25 11.25 -16.01
N VAL A 198 -14.15 10.52 -15.85
CA VAL A 198 -13.14 10.34 -16.90
C VAL A 198 -13.66 9.41 -17.99
N GLU A 199 -14.33 8.31 -17.64
CA GLU A 199 -14.95 7.40 -18.62
C GLU A 199 -15.98 8.13 -19.51
N SER A 200 -16.74 9.07 -18.95
CA SER A 200 -17.75 9.85 -19.69
C SER A 200 -17.15 10.85 -20.70
N LYS A 201 -15.86 11.17 -20.58
CA LYS A 201 -15.17 12.17 -21.42
C LYS A 201 -14.46 11.58 -22.62
N ASP A 202 -14.40 10.25 -22.74
CA ASP A 202 -13.70 9.53 -23.80
C ASP A 202 -12.24 9.99 -24.02
N TRP A 203 -11.53 10.23 -22.92
CA TRP A 203 -10.12 10.57 -22.96
C TRP A 203 -9.25 9.36 -23.24
N GLU A 204 -8.12 9.57 -23.89
CA GLU A 204 -7.11 8.53 -24.14
C GLU A 204 -6.37 8.16 -22.86
N VAL A 205 -7.02 7.35 -22.02
CA VAL A 205 -6.47 6.80 -20.77
C VAL A 205 -6.31 5.30 -20.91
N ASP A 206 -5.15 4.76 -20.56
CA ASP A 206 -4.88 3.34 -20.68
C ASP A 206 -5.27 2.56 -19.43
N TYR A 207 -5.16 3.18 -18.25
CA TYR A 207 -5.43 2.50 -16.98
C TYR A 207 -5.80 3.46 -15.85
N TYR A 208 -6.37 2.90 -14.81
CA TYR A 208 -6.63 3.61 -13.55
C TYR A 208 -5.77 3.08 -12.40
N MET A 209 -5.35 3.98 -11.50
CA MET A 209 -4.87 3.65 -10.16
C MET A 209 -5.92 4.14 -9.17
N THR A 210 -6.65 3.21 -8.57
CA THR A 210 -7.82 3.50 -7.75
C THR A 210 -7.58 3.15 -6.28
N CYS A 211 -7.63 4.15 -5.40
CA CYS A 211 -7.62 3.92 -3.97
C CYS A 211 -8.93 3.26 -3.54
N VAL A 212 -8.86 2.20 -2.75
CA VAL A 212 -10.08 1.49 -2.31
C VAL A 212 -10.90 2.25 -1.26
N TYR A 213 -10.42 3.39 -0.77
CA TYR A 213 -11.20 4.27 0.10
C TYR A 213 -10.95 5.74 -0.24
N GLU A 214 -11.95 6.58 0.06
CA GLU A 214 -11.91 8.00 -0.23
C GLU A 214 -11.06 8.76 0.80
N ARG A 215 -10.12 9.56 0.32
CA ARG A 215 -9.29 10.47 1.09
C ARG A 215 -9.83 11.90 1.04
N HIS A 216 -9.32 12.73 1.95
CA HIS A 216 -9.54 14.18 1.93
C HIS A 216 -11.01 14.62 2.01
N ARG A 217 -11.79 13.88 2.81
CA ARG A 217 -13.10 14.38 3.21
C ARG A 217 -12.95 15.62 4.07
N SER A 218 -13.79 16.62 3.83
CA SER A 218 -13.86 17.79 4.69
C SER A 218 -14.44 17.45 6.07
N ALA A 219 -14.26 18.34 7.04
CA ALA A 219 -14.87 18.19 8.36
C ALA A 219 -16.40 18.06 8.25
N ALA A 220 -17.04 18.87 7.40
CA ALA A 220 -18.49 18.82 7.19
C ALA A 220 -18.97 17.50 6.57
N GLU A 221 -18.20 16.91 5.63
CA GLU A 221 -18.50 15.58 5.08
C GLU A 221 -18.38 14.49 6.14
N LEU A 222 -17.34 14.54 6.97
CA LEU A 222 -17.14 13.56 8.06
C LEU A 222 -18.21 13.71 9.15
N GLU A 223 -18.58 14.94 9.50
CA GLU A 223 -19.66 15.21 10.46
C GLU A 223 -20.98 14.61 9.96
N ARG A 224 -21.32 14.83 8.69
CA ARG A 224 -22.52 14.25 8.08
C ARG A 224 -22.52 12.71 8.08
N LEU A 225 -21.36 12.08 7.87
CA LEU A 225 -21.23 10.63 7.77
C LEU A 225 -21.12 9.94 9.15
N LEU A 226 -20.51 10.59 10.12
CA LEU A 226 -20.14 10.00 11.40
C LEU A 226 -20.89 10.62 12.59
N GLY A 227 -21.68 11.67 12.38
CA GLY A 227 -22.32 12.46 13.44
C GLY A 227 -21.41 13.50 14.08
N GLN A 228 -20.10 13.39 13.91
CA GLN A 228 -19.10 14.38 14.31
C GLN A 228 -17.82 14.23 13.48
N ALA A 229 -17.10 15.33 13.26
CA ALA A 229 -15.79 15.27 12.64
C ALA A 229 -14.73 14.80 13.66
N PRO A 230 -13.79 13.92 13.28
CA PRO A 230 -12.68 13.54 14.14
C PRO A 230 -11.71 14.70 14.37
N ILE A 231 -11.01 14.69 15.51
CA ILE A 231 -9.97 15.67 15.82
C ILE A 231 -8.62 14.94 15.97
N PRO A 232 -7.61 15.25 15.15
CA PRO A 232 -7.67 16.15 13.97
C PRO A 232 -8.45 15.53 12.81
N VAL A 233 -8.98 16.38 11.94
CA VAL A 233 -9.52 15.92 10.65
C VAL A 233 -8.36 15.37 9.83
N GLY A 234 -8.46 14.10 9.45
CA GLY A 234 -7.39 13.41 8.75
C GLY A 234 -7.92 12.38 7.74
N GLU A 235 -7.04 11.51 7.33
CA GLU A 235 -7.40 10.42 6.43
C GLU A 235 -8.18 9.34 7.20
N VAL A 236 -9.46 9.18 6.89
CA VAL A 236 -10.37 8.23 7.53
C VAL A 236 -10.70 7.10 6.56
N TYR A 237 -10.52 5.86 7.03
CA TYR A 237 -11.00 4.67 6.32
C TYR A 237 -12.43 4.36 6.77
N LEU A 238 -13.35 4.27 5.83
CA LEU A 238 -14.72 3.85 6.08
C LEU A 238 -15.01 2.52 5.36
N PRO A 239 -15.58 1.51 6.03
CA PRO A 239 -15.91 0.21 5.42
C PRO A 239 -16.86 0.31 4.22
N LEU A 240 -17.61 1.40 4.10
CA LEU A 240 -18.51 1.64 2.96
C LEU A 240 -17.78 2.10 1.67
N ASP A 241 -16.51 2.52 1.75
CA ASP A 241 -15.78 3.05 0.61
C ASP A 241 -15.34 1.97 -0.39
N PRO A 242 -14.73 0.84 0.03
CA PRO A 242 -14.30 -0.18 -0.90
C PRO A 242 -15.41 -0.67 -1.85
N PRO A 243 -16.64 -0.97 -1.40
CA PRO A 243 -17.73 -1.36 -2.31
C PRO A 243 -18.05 -0.31 -3.38
N ARG A 244 -17.99 0.98 -3.06
CA ARG A 244 -18.21 2.06 -4.03
C ARG A 244 -17.12 2.05 -5.11
N MET A 245 -15.86 1.99 -4.70
CA MET A 245 -14.73 1.95 -5.65
C MET A 245 -14.73 0.66 -6.47
N PHE A 246 -15.04 -0.49 -5.87
CA PHE A 246 -15.15 -1.77 -6.59
C PHE A 246 -16.23 -1.70 -7.68
N LYS A 247 -17.36 -1.05 -7.41
CA LYS A 247 -18.40 -0.84 -8.43
C LYS A 247 -17.87 -0.06 -9.63
N SER A 248 -17.17 1.06 -9.43
CA SER A 248 -16.58 1.84 -10.53
C SER A 248 -15.49 1.04 -11.27
N ILE A 249 -14.65 0.29 -10.56
CA ILE A 249 -13.66 -0.61 -11.17
C ILE A 249 -14.34 -1.66 -12.06
N GLN A 250 -15.45 -2.23 -11.65
CA GLN A 250 -16.18 -3.24 -12.44
C GLN A 250 -16.85 -2.66 -13.68
N GLN A 251 -17.26 -1.40 -13.64
CA GLN A 251 -17.96 -0.71 -14.72
C GLN A 251 -17.03 -0.20 -15.83
N THR A 252 -15.81 0.21 -15.51
CA THR A 252 -14.86 0.69 -16.52
C THR A 252 -14.37 -0.45 -17.43
N LYS A 253 -14.07 -0.14 -18.68
CA LYS A 253 -13.48 -1.08 -19.66
C LYS A 253 -11.96 -1.20 -19.51
N ARG A 254 -11.32 -0.24 -18.85
CA ARG A 254 -9.87 -0.13 -18.71
C ARG A 254 -9.33 -0.95 -17.54
N PRO A 255 -8.08 -1.42 -17.59
CA PRO A 255 -7.42 -2.02 -16.42
C PRO A 255 -7.42 -1.06 -15.23
N CYS A 256 -7.65 -1.60 -14.02
CA CYS A 256 -7.65 -0.84 -12.78
C CYS A 256 -6.68 -1.45 -11.78
N LEU A 257 -5.76 -0.65 -11.26
CA LEU A 257 -4.81 -1.01 -10.23
C LEU A 257 -5.33 -0.51 -8.87
N ALA A 258 -6.00 -1.39 -8.12
CA ALA A 258 -6.51 -1.06 -6.79
C ALA A 258 -5.35 -0.91 -5.80
N PHE A 259 -5.28 0.19 -5.06
CA PHE A 259 -4.22 0.44 -4.09
C PHE A 259 -4.76 0.85 -2.71
N LYS A 260 -3.87 0.85 -1.71
CA LYS A 260 -4.20 1.05 -0.28
C LYS A 260 -5.20 0.02 0.26
N ILE A 261 -5.17 -1.19 -0.27
CA ILE A 261 -6.07 -2.28 0.13
C ILE A 261 -5.96 -2.65 1.61
N LEU A 262 -4.85 -2.33 2.25
CA LEU A 262 -4.65 -2.47 3.70
C LEU A 262 -4.98 -1.19 4.47
N ALA A 263 -5.77 -0.27 3.90
CA ALA A 263 -6.19 0.99 4.52
C ALA A 263 -5.00 1.79 5.09
N ALA A 264 -3.91 1.90 4.32
CA ALA A 264 -2.64 2.52 4.73
C ALA A 264 -2.07 1.94 6.05
N GLY A 265 -2.23 0.65 6.28
CA GLY A 265 -1.73 -0.06 7.46
C GLY A 265 -2.75 -0.28 8.58
N ARG A 266 -3.93 0.36 8.53
CA ARG A 266 -4.99 0.18 9.54
C ARG A 266 -5.50 -1.26 9.61
N LEU A 267 -5.43 -2.02 8.52
CA LEU A 267 -5.79 -3.43 8.41
C LEU A 267 -4.57 -4.36 8.50
N SER A 268 -3.43 -3.90 9.02
CA SER A 268 -2.18 -4.68 9.07
C SER A 268 -1.82 -5.22 10.44
N GLU A 269 -2.60 -4.94 11.49
CA GLU A 269 -2.30 -5.37 12.86
C GLU A 269 -2.41 -6.88 13.06
N ARG A 270 -3.26 -7.55 12.27
CA ARG A 270 -3.51 -8.99 12.35
C ARG A 270 -3.40 -9.63 10.97
N ARG A 271 -2.80 -10.84 10.93
CA ARG A 271 -2.62 -11.58 9.67
C ARG A 271 -3.95 -11.93 9.00
N GLU A 272 -4.97 -12.24 9.78
CA GLU A 272 -6.31 -12.55 9.28
C GLU A 272 -6.96 -11.33 8.62
N TRP A 273 -6.73 -10.10 9.13
CA TRP A 273 -7.22 -8.87 8.50
C TRP A 273 -6.51 -8.60 7.19
N VAL A 274 -5.19 -8.81 7.14
CA VAL A 274 -4.43 -8.71 5.88
C VAL A 274 -4.98 -9.69 4.86
N ALA A 275 -5.13 -10.97 5.23
CA ALA A 275 -5.67 -11.99 4.33
C ALA A 275 -7.11 -11.67 3.88
N GLN A 276 -7.95 -11.13 4.78
CA GLN A 276 -9.30 -10.72 4.43
C GLN A 276 -9.31 -9.55 3.45
N ALA A 277 -8.51 -8.50 3.70
CA ALA A 277 -8.43 -7.35 2.81
C ALA A 277 -8.01 -7.73 1.38
N PHE A 278 -7.09 -8.69 1.24
CA PHE A 278 -6.73 -9.25 -0.08
C PHE A 278 -7.91 -10.01 -0.70
N ARG A 279 -8.58 -10.90 0.05
CA ARG A 279 -9.74 -11.65 -0.47
C ARG A 279 -10.85 -10.72 -0.93
N ASP A 280 -11.22 -9.74 -0.11
CA ASP A 280 -12.30 -8.81 -0.42
C ASP A 280 -11.95 -7.95 -1.65
N THR A 281 -10.70 -7.49 -1.73
CA THR A 281 -10.27 -6.71 -2.89
C THR A 281 -10.30 -7.55 -4.17
N PHE A 282 -9.71 -8.76 -4.16
CA PHE A 282 -9.69 -9.60 -5.35
C PHE A 282 -11.07 -10.13 -5.76
N ALA A 283 -12.00 -10.26 -4.81
CA ALA A 283 -13.39 -10.58 -5.11
C ALA A 283 -14.17 -9.36 -5.65
N GLY A 284 -13.82 -8.16 -5.18
CA GLY A 284 -14.51 -6.93 -5.55
C GLY A 284 -14.05 -6.30 -6.87
N ILE A 285 -12.82 -6.57 -7.33
CA ILE A 285 -12.28 -6.01 -8.58
C ILE A 285 -12.39 -7.00 -9.74
N LYS A 286 -12.23 -6.48 -10.98
CA LYS A 286 -12.18 -7.34 -12.18
C LYS A 286 -10.97 -8.29 -12.13
N PRO A 287 -11.05 -9.47 -12.75
CA PRO A 287 -9.91 -10.39 -12.89
C PRO A 287 -8.76 -9.85 -13.73
N SER A 288 -9.05 -8.96 -14.67
CA SER A 288 -8.10 -8.35 -15.63
C SER A 288 -8.39 -6.88 -15.83
#